data_9bb3e5bc226544856519e8a57ea4149c
#
_entry.id   9bb3e5bc226544856519e8a57ea4149c
#
_cell.length_a   1.000
_cell.length_b   1.000
_cell.length_c   1.000
_cell.angle_alpha   90.00
_cell.angle_beta   90.00
_cell.angle_gamma   90.00
#
_symmetry.space_group_name_H-M   'P 1'
#
loop_
_entity.id
_entity.type
_entity.pdbx_description
1 polymer ?
#
loop_
_entity_poly.entity_id
_entity_poly.type
_entity_poly.pdbx_seq_one_letter_code
_entity_poly.pdbx_strand_id
1 'polypeptide(L)'
;MPGAATDEDAPMKYMLLINQGTALEVQAALPPDEQKTVWGDYQAVNETPGVTAGQRMDMPDTATTVRVEDGRTLVTDGPFVETKEALGGYLFFEADDLDAAIALAAKIPAARYGGAIEIRPLVAG
;
A
#
# COMPACT_ATOMS: atom_id res chain seq x y z
N MET A 1 -28.97 19.81 4.06
CA MET A 1 -28.19 19.18 5.08
C MET A 1 -26.75 19.67 5.06
N PRO A 2 -26.34 20.32 6.12
CA PRO A 2 -25.02 20.94 6.12
C PRO A 2 -23.86 19.97 5.97
N GLY A 3 -24.04 18.75 6.45
CA GLY A 3 -22.94 17.78 6.41
C GLY A 3 -22.50 17.38 5.01
N ALA A 4 -23.42 17.35 4.05
CA ALA A 4 -23.07 16.99 2.68
C ALA A 4 -22.13 18.01 2.04
N ALA A 5 -22.39 19.29 2.24
CA ALA A 5 -21.51 20.33 1.71
C ALA A 5 -20.15 20.33 2.39
N THR A 6 -20.14 20.05 3.69
CA THR A 6 -18.90 19.96 4.45
C THR A 6 -18.05 18.78 4.02
N ASP A 7 -18.69 17.63 3.72
CA ASP A 7 -17.99 16.42 3.31
C ASP A 7 -17.27 16.57 1.97
N GLU A 8 -17.82 17.38 1.04
CA GLU A 8 -17.18 17.65 -0.23
C GLU A 8 -15.84 18.38 -0.08
N ASP A 9 -15.71 19.21 0.94
CA ASP A 9 -14.51 20.00 1.19
C ASP A 9 -13.57 19.30 2.16
N ALA A 10 -13.99 18.22 2.79
CA ALA A 10 -13.16 17.51 3.75
C ALA A 10 -12.09 16.69 3.03
N PRO A 11 -10.87 16.61 3.60
CA PRO A 11 -9.85 15.72 3.07
C PRO A 11 -10.33 14.28 3.03
N MET A 12 -9.96 13.58 1.97
CA MET A 12 -10.25 12.16 1.84
C MET A 12 -9.11 11.35 2.43
N LYS A 13 -9.47 10.26 3.08
CA LYS A 13 -8.47 9.31 3.59
C LYS A 13 -8.42 8.09 2.68
N TYR A 14 -7.21 7.74 2.27
CA TYR A 14 -6.96 6.62 1.38
C TYR A 14 -6.02 5.62 2.04
N MET A 15 -6.20 4.36 1.71
CA MET A 15 -5.19 3.34 1.98
C MET A 15 -4.49 3.01 0.66
N LEU A 16 -3.17 3.05 0.66
CA LEU A 16 -2.35 2.67 -0.47
C LEU A 16 -1.75 1.31 -0.20
N LEU A 17 -2.10 0.35 -1.04
CA LEU A 17 -1.67 -1.04 -0.92
C LEU A 17 -0.54 -1.26 -1.91
N ILE A 18 0.62 -1.61 -1.41
CA ILE A 18 1.84 -1.74 -2.22
C ILE A 18 2.00 -3.21 -2.61
N ASN A 19 1.70 -3.51 -3.87
CA ASN A 19 1.91 -4.83 -4.43
C ASN A 19 3.29 -4.86 -5.09
N GLN A 20 4.18 -5.69 -4.57
CA GLN A 20 5.57 -5.67 -4.98
C GLN A 20 5.80 -6.25 -6.38
N GLY A 21 5.06 -7.27 -6.78
CA GLY A 21 5.30 -7.92 -8.07
C GLY A 21 6.76 -8.34 -8.18
N THR A 22 7.44 -7.87 -9.23
CA THR A 22 8.88 -8.10 -9.42
C THR A 22 9.75 -7.00 -8.80
N ALA A 23 9.15 -6.02 -8.14
CA ALA A 23 9.88 -4.83 -7.69
C ALA A 23 11.04 -5.16 -6.76
N LEU A 24 10.87 -6.10 -5.83
CA LEU A 24 11.94 -6.47 -4.89
C LEU A 24 13.15 -7.05 -5.62
N GLU A 25 12.91 -7.91 -6.60
CA GLU A 25 13.98 -8.51 -7.40
C GLU A 25 14.70 -7.46 -8.24
N VAL A 26 13.92 -6.59 -8.89
CA VAL A 26 14.48 -5.51 -9.71
C VAL A 26 15.31 -4.56 -8.85
N GLN A 27 14.79 -4.17 -7.70
CA GLN A 27 15.50 -3.24 -6.79
C GLN A 27 16.76 -3.88 -6.25
N ALA A 28 16.74 -5.16 -5.90
CA ALA A 28 17.91 -5.86 -5.38
C ALA A 28 19.05 -5.96 -6.41
N ALA A 29 18.70 -5.95 -7.69
CA ALA A 29 19.66 -6.03 -8.79
C ALA A 29 20.24 -4.66 -9.19
N LEU A 30 19.73 -3.56 -8.61
CA LEU A 30 20.21 -2.22 -8.93
C LEU A 30 21.61 -1.98 -8.36
N PRO A 31 22.41 -1.13 -9.02
CA PRO A 31 23.68 -0.69 -8.44
C PRO A 31 23.47 0.01 -7.09
N PRO A 32 24.48 -0.01 -6.18
CA PRO A 32 24.31 0.55 -4.82
C PRO A 32 23.83 2.00 -4.79
N ASP A 33 24.25 2.85 -5.71
CA ASP A 33 23.81 4.24 -5.75
C ASP A 33 22.31 4.35 -6.07
N GLU A 34 21.82 3.52 -6.98
CA GLU A 34 20.41 3.50 -7.33
C GLU A 34 19.57 2.89 -6.21
N GLN A 35 20.10 1.90 -5.48
CA GLN A 35 19.45 1.38 -4.29
C GLN A 35 19.26 2.46 -3.21
N LYS A 36 20.24 3.32 -3.04
CA LYS A 36 20.15 4.46 -2.12
C LYS A 36 19.06 5.44 -2.57
N THR A 37 18.95 5.67 -3.87
CA THR A 37 17.90 6.52 -4.43
C THR A 37 16.51 5.95 -4.13
N VAL A 38 16.33 4.65 -4.32
CA VAL A 38 15.06 3.96 -3.99
C VAL A 38 14.73 4.12 -2.51
N TRP A 39 15.71 3.92 -1.65
CA TRP A 39 15.54 4.07 -0.20
C TRP A 39 15.12 5.50 0.16
N GLY A 40 15.79 6.50 -0.43
CA GLY A 40 15.45 7.90 -0.24
C GLY A 40 14.05 8.25 -0.75
N ASP A 41 13.63 7.64 -1.85
CA ASP A 41 12.29 7.86 -2.41
C ASP A 41 11.21 7.31 -1.46
N TYR A 42 11.41 6.15 -0.86
CA TYR A 42 10.51 5.63 0.16
C TYR A 42 10.43 6.56 1.37
N GLN A 43 11.58 7.06 1.81
CA GLN A 43 11.59 8.00 2.93
C GLN A 43 10.83 9.28 2.59
N ALA A 44 11.01 9.81 1.40
CA ALA A 44 10.32 11.03 0.95
C ALA A 44 8.80 10.82 0.92
N VAL A 45 8.34 9.66 0.47
CA VAL A 45 6.91 9.32 0.50
C VAL A 45 6.40 9.31 1.94
N ASN A 46 7.11 8.64 2.83
CA ASN A 46 6.70 8.53 4.23
C ASN A 46 6.70 9.87 4.97
N GLU A 47 7.53 10.80 4.54
CA GLU A 47 7.63 12.15 5.13
C GLU A 47 6.65 13.15 4.49
N THR A 48 5.94 12.76 3.45
CA THR A 48 4.97 13.64 2.80
C THR A 48 3.84 13.99 3.77
N PRO A 49 3.46 15.27 3.88
CA PRO A 49 2.34 15.67 4.73
C PRO A 49 1.07 14.91 4.39
N GLY A 50 0.39 14.42 5.41
CA GLY A 50 -0.83 13.62 5.26
C GLY A 50 -0.58 12.12 5.21
N VAL A 51 0.65 11.68 5.10
CA VAL A 51 0.99 10.26 5.08
C VAL A 51 1.16 9.75 6.51
N THR A 52 0.51 8.61 6.79
CA THR A 52 0.81 7.79 7.96
C THR A 52 1.43 6.50 7.44
N ALA A 53 2.72 6.34 7.71
CA ALA A 53 3.46 5.19 7.22
C ALA A 53 2.98 3.91 7.87
N GLY A 54 2.87 2.85 7.05
CA GLY A 54 2.67 1.51 7.55
C GLY A 54 4.01 0.81 7.70
N GLN A 55 3.95 -0.50 7.67
CA GLN A 55 5.16 -1.32 7.74
C GLN A 55 5.23 -2.25 6.53
N ARG A 56 6.44 -2.60 6.17
CA ARG A 56 6.66 -3.63 5.17
C ARG A 56 6.21 -4.97 5.73
N MET A 57 5.45 -5.70 4.93
CA MET A 57 5.03 -7.05 5.28
C MET A 57 6.13 -8.05 4.96
N ASP A 58 6.18 -9.13 5.74
CA ASP A 58 7.03 -10.27 5.42
C ASP A 58 6.48 -10.99 4.18
N MET A 59 7.21 -11.97 3.69
CA MET A 59 6.85 -12.67 2.45
C MET A 59 5.51 -13.39 2.58
N PRO A 60 4.77 -13.55 1.47
CA PRO A 60 3.42 -14.15 1.50
C PRO A 60 3.37 -15.55 2.11
N ASP A 61 4.44 -16.33 1.99
CA ASP A 61 4.49 -17.69 2.55
C ASP A 61 4.47 -17.70 4.08
N THR A 62 4.72 -16.55 4.73
CA THR A 62 4.59 -16.43 6.18
C THR A 62 3.15 -16.15 6.63
N ALA A 63 2.23 -15.93 5.70
CA ALA A 63 0.86 -15.57 6.02
C ALA A 63 0.09 -16.74 6.64
N THR A 64 -0.90 -16.41 7.44
CA THR A 64 -1.85 -17.37 7.99
C THR A 64 -3.26 -16.89 7.65
N THR A 65 -4.05 -17.77 7.07
CA THR A 65 -5.43 -17.46 6.69
C THR A 65 -6.40 -18.15 7.64
N VAL A 66 -7.37 -17.40 8.13
CA VAL A 66 -8.39 -17.92 9.05
C VAL A 66 -9.76 -17.75 8.43
N ARG A 67 -10.56 -18.83 8.46
CA ARG A 67 -11.98 -18.82 8.09
C ARG A 67 -12.78 -19.41 9.22
N VAL A 68 -14.04 -19.06 9.28
CA VAL A 68 -14.99 -19.71 10.20
C VAL A 68 -16.12 -20.29 9.36
N GLU A 69 -16.30 -21.61 9.44
CA GLU A 69 -17.35 -22.32 8.73
C GLU A 69 -18.10 -23.21 9.73
N ASP A 70 -19.41 -23.11 9.73
CA ASP A 70 -20.27 -23.90 10.65
C ASP A 70 -19.83 -23.78 12.11
N GLY A 71 -19.44 -22.59 12.53
CA GLY A 71 -18.98 -22.30 13.89
C GLY A 71 -17.58 -22.81 14.22
N ARG A 72 -16.86 -23.34 13.24
CA ARG A 72 -15.49 -23.85 13.44
C ARG A 72 -14.45 -22.93 12.81
N THR A 73 -13.38 -22.73 13.54
CA THR A 73 -12.23 -21.96 13.06
C THR A 73 -11.33 -22.85 12.20
N LEU A 74 -11.11 -22.43 10.96
CA LEU A 74 -10.23 -23.12 10.03
C LEU A 74 -9.01 -22.25 9.80
N VAL A 75 -7.82 -22.83 9.98
CA VAL A 75 -6.55 -22.13 9.83
C VAL A 75 -5.77 -22.78 8.71
N THR A 76 -5.29 -21.98 7.78
CA THR A 76 -4.49 -22.44 6.64
C THR A 76 -3.22 -21.63 6.55
N ASP A 77 -2.08 -22.28 6.34
CA ASP A 77 -0.82 -21.59 6.07
C ASP A 77 -0.85 -21.02 4.66
N GLY A 78 -0.34 -19.80 4.54
CA GLY A 78 -0.26 -19.10 3.28
C GLY A 78 -1.35 -18.05 3.09
N PRO A 79 -1.25 -17.22 2.05
CA PRO A 79 -2.19 -16.14 1.79
C PRO A 79 -3.52 -16.67 1.27
N PHE A 80 -4.58 -15.89 1.49
CA PHE A 80 -5.93 -16.22 1.03
C PHE A 80 -6.00 -16.36 -0.49
N VAL A 81 -5.32 -15.46 -1.19
CA VAL A 81 -5.23 -15.49 -2.65
C VAL A 81 -3.77 -15.55 -3.04
N GLU A 82 -3.40 -16.59 -3.80
CA GLU A 82 -2.08 -16.65 -4.39
C GLU A 82 -2.06 -15.79 -5.64
N THR A 83 -1.27 -14.73 -5.61
CA THR A 83 -1.05 -13.86 -6.76
C THR A 83 0.44 -13.65 -6.95
N LYS A 84 0.82 -13.40 -8.21
CA LYS A 84 2.20 -13.00 -8.52
C LYS A 84 2.51 -11.62 -7.97
N GLU A 85 1.46 -10.83 -7.70
CA GLU A 85 1.57 -9.49 -7.16
C GLU A 85 1.24 -9.54 -5.67
N ALA A 86 2.21 -9.98 -4.89
CA ALA A 86 2.05 -10.11 -3.45
C ALA A 86 2.01 -8.73 -2.79
N LEU A 87 1.05 -8.56 -1.87
CA LEU A 87 0.98 -7.36 -1.04
C LEU A 87 2.23 -7.30 -0.15
N GLY A 88 3.04 -6.26 -0.33
CA GLY A 88 4.30 -6.11 0.40
C GLY A 88 4.31 -5.03 1.44
N GLY A 89 3.30 -4.17 1.46
CA GLY A 89 3.23 -3.08 2.42
C GLY A 89 1.98 -2.24 2.21
N TYR A 90 1.86 -1.22 3.05
CA TYR A 90 0.71 -0.31 3.01
C TYR A 90 1.08 1.01 3.64
N LEU A 91 0.31 2.06 3.31
CA LEU A 91 0.33 3.32 4.03
C LEU A 91 -1.05 3.96 3.95
N PHE A 92 -1.28 4.95 4.78
CA PHE A 92 -2.47 5.77 4.74
C PHE A 92 -2.11 7.18 4.28
N PHE A 93 -2.99 7.79 3.52
CA PHE A 93 -2.77 9.14 3.02
C PHE A 93 -4.06 9.94 3.11
N GLU A 94 -3.99 11.06 3.81
CA GLU A 94 -5.07 12.01 3.88
C GLU A 94 -4.79 13.10 2.83
N ALA A 95 -5.64 13.18 1.81
CA ALA A 95 -5.43 14.01 0.64
C ALA A 95 -6.71 14.76 0.27
N ASP A 96 -6.55 15.83 -0.49
CA ASP A 96 -7.69 16.63 -0.94
C ASP A 96 -8.58 15.87 -1.93
N ASP A 97 -7.96 15.05 -2.79
CA ASP A 97 -8.67 14.32 -3.82
C ASP A 97 -7.88 13.09 -4.29
N LEU A 98 -8.49 12.31 -5.17
CA LEU A 98 -7.87 11.13 -5.75
C LEU A 98 -6.62 11.46 -6.57
N ASP A 99 -6.61 12.59 -7.26
CA ASP A 99 -5.45 12.99 -8.08
C ASP A 99 -4.20 13.16 -7.22
N ALA A 100 -4.36 13.71 -6.01
CA ALA A 100 -3.24 13.82 -5.07
C ALA A 100 -2.75 12.43 -4.62
N ALA A 101 -3.65 11.50 -4.39
CA ALA A 101 -3.31 10.13 -4.03
C ALA A 101 -2.58 9.41 -5.17
N ILE A 102 -3.02 9.62 -6.41
CA ILE A 102 -2.36 9.06 -7.59
C ILE A 102 -0.95 9.62 -7.73
N ALA A 103 -0.78 10.93 -7.54
CA ALA A 103 0.53 11.56 -7.62
C ALA A 103 1.49 10.99 -6.57
N LEU A 104 1.02 10.77 -5.35
CA LEU A 104 1.83 10.14 -4.31
C LEU A 104 2.17 8.70 -4.66
N ALA A 105 1.18 7.92 -5.09
CA ALA A 105 1.37 6.51 -5.46
C ALA A 105 2.44 6.34 -6.53
N ALA A 106 2.46 7.23 -7.52
CA ALA A 106 3.44 7.19 -8.60
C ALA A 106 4.88 7.40 -8.13
N LYS A 107 5.06 7.98 -6.94
CA LYS A 107 6.38 8.19 -6.35
C LYS A 107 6.87 6.98 -5.55
N ILE A 108 6.00 6.03 -5.25
CA ILE A 108 6.39 4.82 -4.53
C ILE A 108 7.20 3.94 -5.48
N PRO A 109 8.44 3.60 -5.15
CA PRO A 109 9.33 2.90 -6.08
C PRO A 109 8.77 1.61 -6.68
N ALA A 110 8.00 0.84 -5.93
CA ALA A 110 7.40 -0.39 -6.44
C ALA A 110 6.59 -0.16 -7.72
N ALA A 111 5.97 1.01 -7.88
CA ALA A 111 5.14 1.31 -9.05
C ALA A 111 5.93 1.33 -10.35
N ARG A 112 7.23 1.69 -10.30
CA ARG A 112 8.07 1.78 -11.50
C ARG A 112 8.99 0.59 -11.72
N TYR A 113 9.03 -0.35 -10.77
CA TYR A 113 9.90 -1.51 -10.84
C TYR A 113 9.15 -2.83 -10.99
N GLY A 114 7.94 -2.77 -11.55
CA GLY A 114 7.18 -3.98 -11.84
C GLY A 114 6.13 -4.35 -10.81
N GLY A 115 5.92 -3.49 -9.83
CA GLY A 115 4.81 -3.61 -8.89
C GLY A 115 3.64 -2.73 -9.27
N ALA A 116 2.69 -2.60 -8.36
CA ALA A 116 1.51 -1.76 -8.52
C ALA A 116 1.05 -1.22 -7.17
N ILE A 117 0.46 -0.03 -7.19
CA ILE A 117 -0.11 0.57 -5.99
C ILE A 117 -1.62 0.64 -6.14
N GLU A 118 -2.33 -0.07 -5.29
CA GLU A 118 -3.78 -0.02 -5.26
C GLU A 118 -4.21 1.07 -4.27
N ILE A 119 -5.07 1.96 -4.72
CA ILE A 119 -5.56 3.08 -3.91
C ILE A 119 -7.01 2.81 -3.57
N ARG A 120 -7.32 2.75 -2.27
CA ARG A 120 -8.70 2.57 -1.82
C ARG A 120 -9.12 3.71 -0.91
N PRO A 121 -10.19 4.44 -1.25
CA PRO A 121 -10.76 5.40 -0.32
C PRO A 121 -11.31 4.68 0.90
N LEU A 122 -11.12 5.27 2.07
CA LEU A 122 -11.65 4.74 3.30
C LEU A 122 -12.99 5.38 3.59
N VAL A 123 -13.96 4.57 3.99
CA VAL A 123 -15.26 5.09 4.38
C VAL A 123 -15.16 5.80 5.73
N ALA A 124 -15.91 6.90 5.86
CA ALA A 124 -16.01 7.58 7.13
C ALA A 124 -16.81 6.69 8.09
N GLY A 125 -16.21 6.38 9.22
CA GLY A 125 -16.77 5.41 10.12
C GLY A 125 -17.47 5.98 11.33
#